data_15a272cd3b90d21834c8f011a54f7cb2
#
_entry.id   15a272cd3b90d21834c8f011a54f7cb2
#
_cell.length_a   1.000
_cell.length_b   1.000
_cell.length_c   1.000
_cell.angle_alpha   90.00
_cell.angle_beta   90.00
_cell.angle_gamma   90.00
#
_symmetry.space_group_name_H-M   'P 1'
#
loop_
_entity.id
_entity.type
_entity.pdbx_description
1 polymer ?
#
loop_
_entity_poly.entity_id
_entity_poly.type
_entity_poly.pdbx_seq_one_letter_code
_entity_poly.pdbx_strand_id
1 'polypeptide(L)'
;MVPSAFVELDTMPLNANGKVDRTALPTPTHDTDQSQHVAPGTPTERKLAEIWSEVLGEERISATDSFFELGGHSILVIQVIAAARREGLPLSLFMHYQAQDLAELAALVDAAAVPETDAAGTGQQAEPSVPSAGTALSAALPAALDRHRVPGALVAVVEGGELVAVEGFGSLAAGGAEPVTQETVFHVGSLSKHITALGVLKLVDEGRLDLDADVNEYLVGWRVPEDAEAGPVTARHLLGHLSGLTPTPGKGFRRNDGPVPSLLDLLHGRAPATTPPVGREGVPGREFRKANVHYSVLQQLMTDVSGRPFSELMRDLVLEPLGLRATSFDQAFPERSGRPVALGHDEEGRPVDGGWLVRPDQAAAGLWTTAADLAKVALEIRRSALGRPLSLLSRKTAQLMLAPSSDSFYGLGTVVDATNDEVQFGHAGSPVGYQAVSLCHLRSGDGFVALTNGEAGKDVVADIAEALGHGARRSSPGLHGRG
;
A
#
# COMPACT_ATOMS: atom_id res chain seq x y z
N MET A 1 4.71 -3.84 20.30
CA MET A 1 4.13 -2.48 20.16
C MET A 1 4.67 -1.66 21.30
N VAL A 2 5.44 -0.63 21.00
CA VAL A 2 5.70 0.44 21.97
C VAL A 2 4.45 1.32 21.90
N PRO A 3 3.79 1.68 23.03
CA PRO A 3 2.69 2.63 22.99
C PRO A 3 3.14 3.98 22.43
N SER A 4 2.29 4.62 21.63
CA SER A 4 2.55 5.96 21.08
C SER A 4 2.54 7.07 22.13
N ALA A 5 1.99 6.80 23.31
CA ALA A 5 2.01 7.70 24.45
C ALA A 5 2.11 6.93 25.76
N PHE A 6 2.84 7.48 26.73
CA PHE A 6 2.89 7.01 28.11
C PHE A 6 2.33 8.12 29.01
N VAL A 7 1.37 7.79 29.85
CA VAL A 7 0.84 8.71 30.85
C VAL A 7 1.23 8.19 32.22
N GLU A 8 2.03 8.96 32.94
CA GLU A 8 2.42 8.63 34.32
C GLU A 8 1.24 8.93 35.24
N LEU A 9 0.92 7.99 36.12
CA LEU A 9 -0.18 8.13 37.08
C LEU A 9 0.39 7.98 38.51
N ASP A 10 0.05 8.88 39.38
CA ASP A 10 0.40 8.78 40.81
C ASP A 10 -0.21 7.53 41.44
N THR A 11 -1.40 7.14 40.99
CA THR A 11 -2.10 5.93 41.47
C THR A 11 -2.98 5.37 40.33
N MET A 12 -2.97 4.03 40.19
CA MET A 12 -3.84 3.34 39.23
C MET A 12 -5.31 3.42 39.68
N PRO A 13 -6.22 3.99 38.86
CA PRO A 13 -7.63 4.04 39.22
C PRO A 13 -8.23 2.63 39.22
N LEU A 14 -8.90 2.27 40.32
CA LEU A 14 -9.56 0.97 40.49
C LEU A 14 -11.07 1.17 40.67
N ASN A 15 -11.86 0.30 40.04
CA ASN A 15 -13.29 0.24 40.26
C ASN A 15 -13.64 -0.40 41.61
N ALA A 16 -14.93 -0.41 41.99
CA ALA A 16 -15.41 -0.96 43.26
C ALA A 16 -15.06 -2.44 43.52
N ASN A 17 -14.66 -3.18 42.50
CA ASN A 17 -14.21 -4.59 42.54
C ASN A 17 -12.68 -4.75 42.58
N GLY A 18 -11.92 -3.67 42.73
CA GLY A 18 -10.46 -3.69 42.77
C GLY A 18 -9.78 -3.96 41.42
N LYS A 19 -10.49 -3.85 40.30
CA LYS A 19 -9.94 -3.94 38.94
C LYS A 19 -9.68 -2.55 38.37
N VAL A 20 -8.70 -2.41 37.45
CA VAL A 20 -8.40 -1.16 36.78
C VAL A 20 -9.67 -0.57 36.14
N ASP A 21 -10.00 0.65 36.53
CA ASP A 21 -11.09 1.42 35.91
C ASP A 21 -10.55 2.14 34.67
N ARG A 22 -10.81 1.54 33.52
CA ARG A 22 -10.34 2.07 32.22
C ARG A 22 -11.04 3.37 31.81
N THR A 23 -12.23 3.65 32.38
CA THR A 23 -12.99 4.88 32.07
C THR A 23 -12.48 6.08 32.86
N ALA A 24 -11.77 5.83 33.95
CA ALA A 24 -11.14 6.84 34.79
C ALA A 24 -9.66 7.10 34.43
N LEU A 25 -9.13 6.44 33.38
CA LEU A 25 -7.78 6.73 32.88
C LEU A 25 -7.80 8.06 32.15
N PRO A 26 -6.78 8.94 32.35
CA PRO A 26 -6.69 10.18 31.58
C PRO A 26 -6.44 9.90 30.11
N THR A 27 -7.00 10.74 29.25
CA THR A 27 -6.71 10.72 27.82
C THR A 27 -5.24 11.08 27.63
N PRO A 28 -4.45 10.33 26.84
CA PRO A 28 -3.08 10.71 26.52
C PRO A 28 -3.07 12.11 25.87
N THR A 29 -2.35 13.05 26.45
CA THR A 29 -2.02 14.32 25.80
C THR A 29 -0.64 14.15 25.18
N HIS A 30 -0.52 14.34 23.87
CA HIS A 30 0.79 14.52 23.27
C HIS A 30 1.31 15.87 23.72
N ASP A 31 2.28 15.89 24.62
CA ASP A 31 3.09 17.09 24.87
C ASP A 31 3.99 17.31 23.65
N THR A 32 3.41 17.90 22.60
CA THR A 32 4.21 18.53 21.56
C THR A 32 4.91 19.71 22.22
N ASP A 33 6.22 19.68 22.24
CA ASP A 33 7.06 20.76 22.76
C ASP A 33 6.64 22.08 22.10
N GLN A 34 5.91 22.91 22.85
CA GLN A 34 5.29 24.16 22.34
C GLN A 34 6.33 25.18 21.85
N SER A 35 7.64 24.89 22.05
CA SER A 35 8.75 25.77 21.66
C SER A 35 9.12 25.73 20.17
N GLN A 36 8.60 24.78 19.38
CA GLN A 36 8.99 24.58 17.96
C GLN A 36 7.82 24.66 16.96
N HIS A 37 6.62 25.02 17.37
CA HIS A 37 5.49 25.12 16.43
C HIS A 37 5.70 26.22 15.39
N VAL A 38 5.84 25.85 14.13
CA VAL A 38 5.89 26.74 12.97
C VAL A 38 4.50 26.78 12.36
N ALA A 39 3.85 27.95 12.41
CA ALA A 39 2.51 28.08 11.83
C ALA A 39 2.56 27.93 10.29
N PRO A 40 1.57 27.23 9.67
CA PRO A 40 1.46 27.12 8.22
C PRO A 40 1.44 28.48 7.53
N GLY A 41 2.44 28.76 6.68
CA GLY A 41 2.70 30.10 6.11
C GLY A 41 2.02 30.32 4.76
N THR A 42 1.98 29.32 3.88
CA THR A 42 1.38 29.45 2.54
C THR A 42 -0.13 29.11 2.54
N PRO A 43 -0.89 29.52 1.50
CA PRO A 43 -2.28 29.09 1.36
C PRO A 43 -2.44 27.58 1.31
N THR A 44 -1.54 26.88 0.64
CA THR A 44 -1.56 25.41 0.49
C THR A 44 -1.21 24.71 1.80
N GLU A 45 -0.21 25.21 2.55
CA GLU A 45 0.09 24.68 3.88
C GLU A 45 -1.12 24.82 4.82
N ARG A 46 -1.81 25.97 4.83
CA ARG A 46 -2.99 26.17 5.67
C ARG A 46 -4.12 25.19 5.33
N LYS A 47 -4.41 25.01 4.04
CA LYS A 47 -5.42 24.05 3.59
C LYS A 47 -5.06 22.60 3.97
N LEU A 48 -3.82 22.20 3.76
CA LEU A 48 -3.35 20.89 4.14
C LEU A 48 -3.35 20.68 5.65
N ALA A 49 -3.02 21.72 6.44
CA ALA A 49 -3.10 21.66 7.90
C ALA A 49 -4.54 21.47 8.39
N GLU A 50 -5.52 22.16 7.80
CA GLU A 50 -6.95 21.97 8.10
C GLU A 50 -7.39 20.52 7.79
N ILE A 51 -6.99 19.98 6.63
CA ILE A 51 -7.29 18.61 6.23
C ILE A 51 -6.62 17.60 7.19
N TRP A 52 -5.37 17.82 7.56
CA TRP A 52 -4.67 16.94 8.50
C TRP A 52 -5.31 16.98 9.88
N SER A 53 -5.68 18.18 10.35
CA SER A 53 -6.39 18.37 11.62
C SER A 53 -7.70 17.57 11.65
N GLU A 54 -8.51 17.65 10.60
CA GLU A 54 -9.77 16.90 10.49
C GLU A 54 -9.54 15.38 10.45
N VAL A 55 -8.55 14.93 9.66
CA VAL A 55 -8.29 13.50 9.44
C VAL A 55 -7.58 12.83 10.62
N LEU A 56 -6.66 13.54 11.28
CA LEU A 56 -5.89 13.02 12.42
C LEU A 56 -6.61 13.24 13.75
N GLY A 57 -7.56 14.20 13.82
CA GLY A 57 -8.19 14.61 15.06
C GLY A 57 -7.30 15.50 15.94
N GLU A 58 -6.26 16.12 15.36
CA GLU A 58 -5.33 17.01 16.04
C GLU A 58 -5.76 18.48 15.88
N GLU A 59 -5.84 19.23 16.98
CA GLU A 59 -6.31 20.64 16.95
C GLU A 59 -5.31 21.59 16.28
N ARG A 60 -4.02 21.27 16.27
CA ARG A 60 -2.95 22.14 15.77
C ARG A 60 -1.91 21.33 15.00
N ILE A 61 -1.71 21.74 13.75
CA ILE A 61 -0.71 21.14 12.86
C ILE A 61 0.37 22.20 12.58
N SER A 62 1.64 21.84 12.81
CA SER A 62 2.80 22.65 12.46
C SER A 62 3.20 22.42 10.99
N ALA A 63 3.80 23.43 10.37
CA ALA A 63 4.39 23.29 9.04
C ALA A 63 5.53 22.24 9.00
N THR A 64 6.17 21.99 10.14
CA THR A 64 7.26 21.03 10.31
C THR A 64 6.79 19.67 10.85
N ASP A 65 5.48 19.45 11.00
CA ASP A 65 4.96 18.18 11.49
C ASP A 65 5.01 17.10 10.40
N SER A 66 5.44 15.92 10.80
CA SER A 66 5.32 14.72 9.97
C SER A 66 3.96 14.06 10.18
N PHE A 67 3.24 13.80 9.08
CA PHE A 67 1.95 13.14 9.13
C PHE A 67 1.98 11.81 9.88
N PHE A 68 3.06 11.04 9.72
CA PHE A 68 3.20 9.73 10.32
C PHE A 68 3.57 9.79 11.80
N GLU A 69 4.34 10.81 12.22
CA GLU A 69 4.66 11.05 13.64
C GLU A 69 3.44 11.52 14.43
N LEU A 70 2.52 12.26 13.79
CA LEU A 70 1.22 12.60 14.36
C LEU A 70 0.23 11.42 14.42
N GLY A 71 0.68 10.18 14.15
CA GLY A 71 -0.16 8.99 14.18
C GLY A 71 -0.86 8.69 12.86
N GLY A 72 -0.56 9.43 11.81
CA GLY A 72 -1.02 9.15 10.46
C GLY A 72 -0.55 7.78 9.97
N HIS A 73 -1.37 7.11 9.17
CA HIS A 73 -1.05 5.82 8.55
C HIS A 73 -1.65 5.74 7.15
N SER A 74 -1.30 4.72 6.39
CA SER A 74 -1.67 4.59 4.97
C SER A 74 -3.17 4.78 4.67
N ILE A 75 -4.06 4.49 5.62
CA ILE A 75 -5.51 4.70 5.44
C ILE A 75 -5.85 6.18 5.55
N LEU A 76 -5.24 6.88 6.51
CA LEU A 76 -5.48 8.32 6.72
C LEU A 76 -4.84 9.16 5.60
N VAL A 77 -3.69 8.75 5.04
CA VAL A 77 -3.11 9.34 3.82
C VAL A 77 -4.14 9.43 2.71
N ILE A 78 -4.90 8.38 2.58
CA ILE A 78 -5.94 8.21 1.58
C ILE A 78 -7.08 9.23 1.77
N GLN A 79 -7.51 9.43 3.02
CA GLN A 79 -8.53 10.43 3.37
C GLN A 79 -8.01 11.85 3.14
N VAL A 80 -6.75 12.11 3.47
CA VAL A 80 -6.07 13.39 3.19
C VAL A 80 -6.09 13.70 1.69
N ILE A 81 -5.73 12.72 0.85
CA ILE A 81 -5.72 12.92 -0.61
C ILE A 81 -7.13 13.21 -1.13
N ALA A 82 -8.14 12.45 -0.68
CA ALA A 82 -9.52 12.67 -1.07
C ALA A 82 -10.04 14.06 -0.64
N ALA A 83 -9.70 14.50 0.58
CA ALA A 83 -10.05 15.82 1.09
C ALA A 83 -9.33 16.93 0.32
N ALA A 84 -8.02 16.82 0.10
CA ALA A 84 -7.22 17.78 -0.64
C ALA A 84 -7.74 17.99 -2.08
N ARG A 85 -8.15 16.91 -2.74
CA ARG A 85 -8.73 16.99 -4.09
C ARG A 85 -10.08 17.70 -4.13
N ARG A 86 -10.96 17.49 -3.14
CA ARG A 86 -12.22 18.24 -3.02
C ARG A 86 -11.98 19.75 -2.88
N GLU A 87 -10.86 20.13 -2.27
CA GLU A 87 -10.40 21.53 -2.14
C GLU A 87 -9.59 22.02 -3.36
N GLY A 88 -9.52 21.22 -4.43
CA GLY A 88 -8.82 21.59 -5.67
C GLY A 88 -7.29 21.50 -5.59
N LEU A 89 -6.74 20.82 -4.58
CA LEU A 89 -5.30 20.59 -4.46
C LEU A 89 -4.91 19.31 -5.22
N PRO A 90 -3.95 19.35 -6.16
CA PRO A 90 -3.52 18.18 -6.95
C PRO A 90 -2.61 17.24 -6.16
N LEU A 91 -3.04 16.85 -4.94
CA LEU A 91 -2.30 15.97 -4.07
C LEU A 91 -2.38 14.53 -4.57
N SER A 92 -1.22 13.90 -4.78
CA SER A 92 -1.10 12.47 -5.14
C SER A 92 -0.63 11.63 -3.94
N LEU A 93 -0.87 10.31 -4.02
CA LEU A 93 -0.36 9.36 -3.04
C LEU A 93 1.17 9.44 -2.93
N PHE A 94 1.80 9.62 -4.07
CA PHE A 94 3.25 9.69 -4.18
C PHE A 94 3.82 10.91 -3.47
N MET A 95 3.27 12.12 -3.70
CA MET A 95 3.67 13.35 -2.99
C MET A 95 3.57 13.19 -1.47
N HIS A 96 2.52 12.51 -0.99
CA HIS A 96 2.33 12.31 0.44
C HIS A 96 3.38 11.38 1.07
N TYR A 97 3.87 10.38 0.32
CA TYR A 97 4.96 9.52 0.79
C TYR A 97 6.35 10.15 0.61
N GLN A 98 6.49 11.12 -0.29
CA GLN A 98 7.74 11.83 -0.55
C GLN A 98 8.00 12.93 0.49
N ALA A 99 6.94 13.63 0.93
CA ALA A 99 7.05 14.72 1.88
C ALA A 99 7.41 14.22 3.29
N GLN A 100 8.37 14.86 3.93
CA GLN A 100 8.76 14.58 5.31
C GLN A 100 7.85 15.32 6.30
N ASP A 101 7.39 16.52 5.92
CA ASP A 101 6.54 17.38 6.72
C ASP A 101 5.44 18.06 5.88
N LEU A 102 4.60 18.85 6.54
CA LEU A 102 3.50 19.56 5.90
C LEU A 102 3.98 20.60 4.89
N ALA A 103 5.06 21.33 5.19
CA ALA A 103 5.57 22.39 4.32
C ALA A 103 6.13 21.79 3.02
N GLU A 104 6.85 20.68 3.10
CA GLU A 104 7.35 19.97 1.92
C GLU A 104 6.20 19.40 1.09
N LEU A 105 5.16 18.84 1.74
CA LEU A 105 3.95 18.40 1.06
C LEU A 105 3.26 19.54 0.30
N ALA A 106 3.11 20.69 0.92
CA ALA A 106 2.52 21.88 0.31
C ALA A 106 3.34 22.36 -0.90
N ALA A 107 4.68 22.36 -0.78
CA ALA A 107 5.57 22.74 -1.89
C ALA A 107 5.44 21.80 -3.09
N LEU A 108 5.28 20.49 -2.86
CA LEU A 108 5.05 19.50 -3.91
C LEU A 108 3.69 19.72 -4.62
N VAL A 109 2.66 20.02 -3.85
CA VAL A 109 1.32 20.33 -4.37
C VAL A 109 1.32 21.61 -5.20
N ASP A 110 1.98 22.69 -4.72
CA ASP A 110 2.09 23.95 -5.44
C ASP A 110 2.87 23.80 -6.75
N ALA A 111 3.94 23.00 -6.75
CA ALA A 111 4.71 22.71 -7.95
C ALA A 111 3.89 21.98 -9.02
N ALA A 112 2.96 21.12 -8.60
CA ALA A 112 2.07 20.37 -9.51
C ALA A 112 0.88 21.21 -10.02
N ALA A 113 0.56 22.34 -9.36
CA ALA A 113 -0.56 23.21 -9.72
C ALA A 113 -0.20 24.26 -10.79
N VAL A 114 1.09 24.40 -11.17
CA VAL A 114 1.53 25.39 -12.18
C VAL A 114 1.30 24.81 -13.59
N PRO A 115 0.46 25.43 -14.48
CA PRO A 115 0.29 24.96 -15.85
C PRO A 115 1.61 25.10 -16.63
N GLU A 116 1.98 24.10 -17.41
CA GLU A 116 3.08 24.21 -18.38
C GLU A 116 2.71 25.30 -19.41
N THR A 117 3.36 26.45 -19.34
CA THR A 117 3.31 27.43 -20.44
C THR A 117 4.18 26.89 -21.57
N ASP A 118 3.56 26.72 -22.74
CA ASP A 118 4.20 26.38 -24.01
C ASP A 118 5.46 27.22 -24.24
N ALA A 119 6.62 26.64 -24.06
CA ALA A 119 7.88 27.18 -24.57
C ALA A 119 8.28 26.41 -25.82
N ALA A 120 7.65 26.74 -26.95
CA ALA A 120 8.18 26.42 -28.28
C ALA A 120 9.43 27.28 -28.52
N GLY A 121 10.58 26.72 -28.22
CA GLY A 121 11.90 27.30 -28.48
C GLY A 121 12.80 26.27 -29.18
N THR A 122 12.87 26.36 -30.51
CA THR A 122 13.83 25.66 -31.36
C THR A 122 15.25 26.06 -30.99
N GLY A 123 16.00 25.15 -30.40
CA GLY A 123 17.42 25.32 -30.16
C GLY A 123 18.02 23.94 -29.81
N GLN A 124 18.64 23.30 -30.81
CA GLN A 124 19.49 22.13 -30.60
C GLN A 124 20.68 22.51 -29.71
N GLN A 125 20.57 22.31 -28.42
CA GLN A 125 21.71 22.17 -27.54
C GLN A 125 21.71 20.71 -27.04
N ALA A 126 22.89 20.08 -27.14
CA ALA A 126 23.13 18.73 -26.66
C ALA A 126 22.65 18.65 -25.19
N GLU A 127 21.58 17.90 -24.95
CA GLU A 127 21.10 17.62 -23.59
C GLU A 127 22.20 16.88 -22.82
N PRO A 128 22.47 17.24 -21.55
CA PRO A 128 23.26 16.39 -20.68
C PRO A 128 22.60 15.02 -20.65
N SER A 129 23.31 13.96 -20.99
CA SER A 129 22.81 12.58 -20.99
C SER A 129 22.21 12.27 -19.62
N VAL A 130 20.87 12.12 -19.54
CA VAL A 130 20.20 11.65 -18.32
C VAL A 130 20.80 10.29 -17.98
N PRO A 131 21.32 10.10 -16.76
CA PRO A 131 21.85 8.80 -16.35
C PRO A 131 20.80 7.72 -16.57
N SER A 132 21.21 6.51 -17.00
CA SER A 132 20.26 5.39 -17.05
C SER A 132 19.66 5.14 -15.65
N ALA A 133 18.42 4.65 -15.58
CA ALA A 133 17.73 4.36 -14.31
C ALA A 133 18.63 3.56 -13.34
N GLY A 134 19.35 2.54 -13.83
CA GLY A 134 20.31 1.77 -13.02
C GLY A 134 21.46 2.62 -12.47
N THR A 135 22.00 3.55 -13.26
CA THR A 135 23.08 4.46 -12.79
C THR A 135 22.58 5.39 -11.69
N ALA A 136 21.35 5.93 -11.83
CA ALA A 136 20.75 6.80 -10.82
C ALA A 136 20.50 6.05 -9.51
N LEU A 137 19.94 4.84 -9.57
CA LEU A 137 19.70 3.99 -8.40
C LEU A 137 21.01 3.59 -7.70
N SER A 138 22.02 3.13 -8.46
CA SER A 138 23.31 2.74 -7.90
C SER A 138 24.05 3.89 -7.21
N ALA A 139 23.82 5.13 -7.62
CA ALA A 139 24.36 6.31 -6.96
C ALA A 139 23.60 6.70 -5.67
N ALA A 140 22.28 6.52 -5.63
CA ALA A 140 21.44 7.02 -4.54
C ALA A 140 21.18 5.98 -3.42
N LEU A 141 20.93 4.73 -3.78
CA LEU A 141 20.39 3.75 -2.84
C LEU A 141 21.32 3.31 -1.71
N PRO A 142 22.63 3.08 -1.91
CA PRO A 142 23.49 2.69 -0.79
C PRO A 142 23.45 3.67 0.37
N ALA A 143 23.52 4.98 0.08
CA ALA A 143 23.44 6.02 1.10
C ALA A 143 22.03 6.14 1.74
N ALA A 144 20.97 5.89 0.96
CA ALA A 144 19.59 5.88 1.46
C ALA A 144 19.36 4.72 2.44
N LEU A 145 19.78 3.51 2.08
CA LEU A 145 19.68 2.32 2.94
C LEU A 145 20.38 2.54 4.29
N ASP A 146 21.61 3.06 4.26
CA ASP A 146 22.38 3.37 5.48
C ASP A 146 21.69 4.44 6.33
N ARG A 147 21.24 5.53 5.71
CA ARG A 147 20.57 6.66 6.38
C ARG A 147 19.31 6.21 7.11
N HIS A 148 18.50 5.39 6.46
CA HIS A 148 17.21 4.94 6.98
C HIS A 148 17.31 3.61 7.74
N ARG A 149 18.51 3.04 7.90
CA ARG A 149 18.73 1.76 8.59
C ARG A 149 17.91 0.60 8.02
N VAL A 150 17.73 0.59 6.70
CA VAL A 150 17.07 -0.48 5.96
C VAL A 150 18.12 -1.42 5.39
N PRO A 151 18.13 -2.72 5.72
CA PRO A 151 19.21 -3.62 5.31
C PRO A 151 19.31 -3.82 3.80
N GLY A 152 18.19 -3.84 3.08
CA GLY A 152 18.21 -4.07 1.65
C GLY A 152 16.95 -3.66 0.92
N ALA A 153 17.09 -3.50 -0.39
CA ALA A 153 16.03 -3.16 -1.33
C ALA A 153 16.17 -3.93 -2.65
N LEU A 154 15.04 -4.20 -3.30
CA LEU A 154 14.96 -4.71 -4.66
C LEU A 154 14.08 -3.80 -5.49
N VAL A 155 14.62 -3.26 -6.59
CA VAL A 155 13.92 -2.29 -7.44
C VAL A 155 13.78 -2.84 -8.86
N ALA A 156 12.60 -2.68 -9.46
CA ALA A 156 12.38 -2.89 -10.88
C ALA A 156 11.91 -1.59 -11.52
N VAL A 157 12.44 -1.26 -12.69
CA VAL A 157 12.11 -0.05 -13.45
C VAL A 157 11.44 -0.42 -14.76
N VAL A 158 10.36 0.26 -15.08
CA VAL A 158 9.58 0.09 -16.31
C VAL A 158 9.61 1.40 -17.08
N GLU A 159 9.99 1.35 -18.34
CA GLU A 159 9.99 2.50 -19.26
C GLU A 159 9.30 2.13 -20.56
N GLY A 160 8.40 2.99 -21.05
CA GLY A 160 7.68 2.76 -22.29
C GLY A 160 6.82 1.48 -22.34
N GLY A 161 6.54 0.88 -21.18
CA GLY A 161 5.81 -0.39 -21.07
C GLY A 161 6.68 -1.63 -21.14
N GLU A 162 7.99 -1.50 -20.93
CA GLU A 162 8.94 -2.60 -20.88
C GLU A 162 9.75 -2.57 -19.57
N LEU A 163 10.07 -3.74 -19.04
CA LEU A 163 10.95 -3.88 -17.87
C LEU A 163 12.40 -3.65 -18.29
N VAL A 164 13.00 -2.52 -17.90
CA VAL A 164 14.34 -2.10 -18.35
C VAL A 164 15.44 -2.38 -17.35
N ALA A 165 15.13 -2.47 -16.03
CA ALA A 165 16.13 -2.78 -15.01
C ALA A 165 15.49 -3.54 -13.84
N VAL A 166 16.28 -4.42 -13.21
CA VAL A 166 15.98 -5.06 -11.92
C VAL A 166 17.26 -5.11 -11.13
N GLU A 167 17.34 -4.39 -10.01
CA GLU A 167 18.55 -4.25 -9.21
C GLU A 167 18.31 -4.48 -7.73
N GLY A 168 19.18 -5.28 -7.10
CA GLY A 168 19.20 -5.53 -5.66
C GLY A 168 20.30 -4.72 -4.98
N PHE A 169 19.99 -4.18 -3.80
CA PHE A 169 20.90 -3.37 -2.99
C PHE A 169 20.90 -3.86 -1.54
N GLY A 170 22.06 -3.78 -0.88
CA GLY A 170 22.19 -4.18 0.52
C GLY A 170 22.10 -5.69 0.73
N SER A 171 21.59 -6.12 1.88
CA SER A 171 21.61 -7.50 2.36
C SER A 171 20.24 -8.06 2.72
N LEU A 172 20.13 -9.41 2.75
CA LEU A 172 18.91 -10.12 3.15
C LEU A 172 18.53 -9.85 4.62
N ALA A 173 19.52 -9.55 5.47
CA ALA A 173 19.35 -9.26 6.88
C ALA A 173 20.39 -8.27 7.39
N ALA A 174 20.06 -7.51 8.43
CA ALA A 174 20.98 -6.59 9.09
C ALA A 174 22.23 -7.34 9.59
N GLY A 175 23.41 -6.81 9.24
CA GLY A 175 24.70 -7.42 9.58
C GLY A 175 25.02 -8.73 8.83
N GLY A 176 24.15 -9.18 7.93
CA GLY A 176 24.35 -10.36 7.09
C GLY A 176 25.25 -10.04 5.88
N ALA A 177 25.95 -11.09 5.39
CA ALA A 177 26.79 -10.97 4.19
C ALA A 177 26.08 -11.34 2.89
N GLU A 178 24.89 -11.94 2.96
CA GLU A 178 24.13 -12.38 1.79
C GLU A 178 23.45 -11.17 1.11
N PRO A 179 23.77 -10.89 -0.16
CA PRO A 179 23.23 -9.72 -0.84
C PRO A 179 21.76 -9.93 -1.25
N VAL A 180 21.01 -8.84 -1.35
CA VAL A 180 19.76 -8.82 -2.11
C VAL A 180 20.08 -8.98 -3.59
N THR A 181 19.41 -9.93 -4.25
CA THR A 181 19.57 -10.22 -5.69
C THR A 181 18.22 -10.11 -6.39
N GLN A 182 18.21 -10.18 -7.72
CA GLN A 182 16.98 -10.17 -8.53
C GLN A 182 16.04 -11.34 -8.19
N GLU A 183 16.58 -12.43 -7.64
CA GLU A 183 15.86 -13.63 -7.24
C GLU A 183 15.31 -13.57 -5.80
N THR A 184 15.68 -12.54 -5.05
CA THR A 184 15.26 -12.38 -3.65
C THR A 184 13.76 -12.13 -3.56
N VAL A 185 13.09 -12.94 -2.74
CA VAL A 185 11.67 -12.78 -2.48
C VAL A 185 11.42 -11.97 -1.23
N PHE A 186 10.39 -11.13 -1.29
CA PHE A 186 9.95 -10.24 -0.22
C PHE A 186 8.49 -10.51 0.14
N HIS A 187 8.13 -10.32 1.39
CA HIS A 187 6.75 -10.23 1.81
C HIS A 187 6.20 -8.85 1.46
N VAL A 188 5.13 -8.78 0.68
CA VAL A 188 4.65 -7.50 0.14
C VAL A 188 3.30 -7.03 0.71
N GLY A 189 2.78 -7.73 1.72
CA GLY A 189 1.58 -7.33 2.44
C GLY A 189 0.41 -6.98 1.52
N SER A 190 -0.13 -5.78 1.66
CA SER A 190 -1.35 -5.35 0.95
C SER A 190 -1.26 -5.31 -0.57
N LEU A 191 -0.08 -5.41 -1.19
CA LEU A 191 0.04 -5.68 -2.63
C LEU A 191 -0.61 -7.03 -3.02
N SER A 192 -0.81 -7.95 -2.07
CA SER A 192 -1.63 -9.15 -2.24
C SER A 192 -3.01 -8.84 -2.80
N LYS A 193 -3.63 -7.73 -2.34
CA LYS A 193 -4.97 -7.32 -2.77
C LYS A 193 -5.04 -7.03 -4.26
N HIS A 194 -4.00 -6.39 -4.77
CA HIS A 194 -3.88 -6.01 -6.17
C HIS A 194 -3.86 -7.24 -7.08
N ILE A 195 -3.11 -8.27 -6.69
CA ILE A 195 -3.02 -9.53 -7.43
C ILE A 195 -4.27 -10.40 -7.21
N THR A 196 -4.83 -10.44 -6.00
CA THR A 196 -6.09 -11.13 -5.73
C THR A 196 -7.24 -10.57 -6.57
N ALA A 197 -7.28 -9.25 -6.76
CA ALA A 197 -8.30 -8.62 -7.61
C ALA A 197 -8.25 -9.14 -9.05
N LEU A 198 -7.07 -9.39 -9.62
CA LEU A 198 -6.95 -10.03 -10.94
C LEU A 198 -7.61 -11.41 -10.97
N GLY A 199 -7.43 -12.23 -9.91
CA GLY A 199 -8.06 -13.54 -9.80
C GLY A 199 -9.59 -13.46 -9.71
N VAL A 200 -10.11 -12.55 -8.89
CA VAL A 200 -11.57 -12.29 -8.79
C VAL A 200 -12.13 -11.83 -10.14
N LEU A 201 -11.49 -10.85 -10.77
CA LEU A 201 -11.93 -10.29 -12.04
C LEU A 201 -11.80 -11.31 -13.20
N LYS A 202 -10.84 -12.22 -13.12
CA LYS A 202 -10.73 -13.35 -14.05
C LYS A 202 -11.92 -14.30 -13.93
N LEU A 203 -12.36 -14.62 -12.70
CA LEU A 203 -13.57 -15.42 -12.48
C LEU A 203 -14.82 -14.71 -13.02
N VAL A 204 -14.85 -13.37 -12.95
CA VAL A 204 -15.93 -12.58 -13.57
C VAL A 204 -15.91 -12.67 -15.08
N ASP A 205 -14.76 -12.52 -15.73
CA ASP A 205 -14.60 -12.66 -17.17
C ASP A 205 -14.97 -14.08 -17.68
N GLU A 206 -14.78 -15.09 -16.84
CA GLU A 206 -15.18 -16.49 -17.09
C GLU A 206 -16.67 -16.76 -16.82
N GLY A 207 -17.43 -15.77 -16.33
CA GLY A 207 -18.84 -15.91 -15.95
C GLY A 207 -19.10 -16.81 -14.75
N ARG A 208 -18.09 -17.08 -13.93
CA ARG A 208 -18.16 -17.90 -12.71
C ARG A 208 -18.52 -17.09 -11.46
N LEU A 209 -18.39 -15.78 -11.53
CA LEU A 209 -18.73 -14.84 -10.46
C LEU A 209 -19.39 -13.59 -11.08
N ASP A 210 -20.49 -13.14 -10.50
CA ASP A 210 -21.08 -11.83 -10.79
C ASP A 210 -20.59 -10.81 -9.76
N LEU A 211 -20.05 -9.68 -10.23
CA LEU A 211 -19.56 -8.59 -9.38
C LEU A 211 -20.65 -7.98 -8.50
N ASP A 212 -21.89 -8.02 -8.94
CA ASP A 212 -23.01 -7.29 -8.35
C ASP A 212 -24.04 -8.20 -7.65
N ALA A 213 -23.87 -9.53 -7.73
CA ALA A 213 -24.66 -10.49 -6.95
C ALA A 213 -24.28 -10.48 -5.47
N ASP A 214 -25.23 -10.88 -4.61
CA ASP A 214 -24.94 -11.09 -3.18
C ASP A 214 -23.87 -12.19 -3.03
N VAL A 215 -22.77 -11.88 -2.36
CA VAL A 215 -21.70 -12.86 -2.12
C VAL A 215 -22.20 -14.08 -1.34
N ASN A 216 -23.28 -13.96 -0.58
CA ASN A 216 -23.90 -15.06 0.13
C ASN A 216 -24.54 -16.11 -0.80
N GLU A 217 -24.74 -15.82 -2.08
CA GLU A 217 -25.16 -16.81 -3.07
C GLU A 217 -24.04 -17.84 -3.38
N TYR A 218 -22.79 -17.43 -3.17
CA TYR A 218 -21.60 -18.23 -3.46
C TYR A 218 -20.92 -18.78 -2.21
N LEU A 219 -21.02 -18.08 -1.06
CA LEU A 219 -20.35 -18.45 0.18
C LEU A 219 -21.00 -19.67 0.83
N VAL A 220 -20.19 -20.67 1.17
CA VAL A 220 -20.62 -21.95 1.77
C VAL A 220 -20.08 -22.12 3.19
N GLY A 221 -18.78 -21.96 3.40
CA GLY A 221 -18.12 -22.22 4.67
C GLY A 221 -18.34 -21.13 5.73
N TRP A 222 -18.71 -19.94 5.29
CA TRP A 222 -19.01 -18.78 6.10
C TRP A 222 -19.96 -17.86 5.31
N ARG A 223 -20.77 -17.08 6.01
CA ARG A 223 -21.70 -16.14 5.36
C ARG A 223 -21.55 -14.75 5.95
N VAL A 224 -21.65 -13.73 5.09
CA VAL A 224 -21.78 -12.35 5.55
C VAL A 224 -23.05 -12.24 6.41
N PRO A 225 -22.98 -11.66 7.61
CA PRO A 225 -24.16 -11.46 8.44
C PRO A 225 -25.25 -10.68 7.68
N GLU A 226 -26.48 -11.20 7.71
CA GLU A 226 -27.63 -10.57 7.04
C GLU A 226 -28.08 -9.31 7.78
N ASP A 227 -28.41 -8.29 7.00
CA ASP A 227 -29.03 -7.05 7.47
C ASP A 227 -29.97 -6.56 6.36
N ALA A 228 -31.27 -6.72 6.60
CA ALA A 228 -32.30 -6.41 5.62
C ALA A 228 -32.39 -4.92 5.28
N GLU A 229 -31.97 -4.03 6.19
CA GLU A 229 -32.00 -2.58 5.97
C GLU A 229 -30.77 -2.11 5.19
N ALA A 230 -29.62 -2.76 5.42
CA ALA A 230 -28.35 -2.39 4.76
C ALA A 230 -28.19 -3.00 3.36
N GLY A 231 -28.93 -4.05 3.02
CA GLY A 231 -28.85 -4.73 1.73
C GLY A 231 -27.66 -5.68 1.58
N PRO A 232 -27.48 -6.29 0.39
CA PRO A 232 -26.48 -7.31 0.15
C PRO A 232 -25.05 -6.73 0.03
N VAL A 233 -24.06 -7.52 0.42
CA VAL A 233 -22.66 -7.27 0.12
C VAL A 233 -22.31 -7.97 -1.19
N THR A 234 -21.65 -7.26 -2.10
CA THR A 234 -21.23 -7.78 -3.40
C THR A 234 -19.71 -7.89 -3.51
N ALA A 235 -19.22 -8.65 -4.50
CA ALA A 235 -17.77 -8.72 -4.77
C ALA A 235 -17.20 -7.34 -5.15
N ARG A 236 -17.98 -6.48 -5.82
CA ARG A 236 -17.62 -5.09 -6.10
C ARG A 236 -17.39 -4.29 -4.83
N HIS A 237 -18.28 -4.41 -3.84
CA HIS A 237 -18.13 -3.73 -2.56
C HIS A 237 -16.86 -4.19 -1.83
N LEU A 238 -16.56 -5.48 -1.86
CA LEU A 238 -15.36 -6.05 -1.24
C LEU A 238 -14.07 -5.56 -1.92
N LEU A 239 -14.00 -5.65 -3.25
CA LEU A 239 -12.86 -5.19 -4.04
C LEU A 239 -12.59 -3.68 -3.86
N GLY A 240 -13.66 -2.88 -3.77
CA GLY A 240 -13.58 -1.42 -3.62
C GLY A 240 -13.49 -0.93 -2.19
N HIS A 241 -13.42 -1.81 -1.19
CA HIS A 241 -13.42 -1.44 0.24
C HIS A 241 -14.68 -0.68 0.71
N LEU A 242 -15.84 -1.05 0.16
CA LEU A 242 -17.13 -0.41 0.39
C LEU A 242 -18.16 -1.34 1.05
N SER A 243 -17.74 -2.45 1.67
CA SER A 243 -18.68 -3.50 2.12
C SER A 243 -19.43 -3.18 3.41
N GLY A 244 -18.97 -2.22 4.21
CA GLY A 244 -19.54 -1.94 5.53
C GLY A 244 -19.30 -3.03 6.58
N LEU A 245 -18.36 -3.97 6.33
CA LEU A 245 -17.99 -5.00 7.30
C LEU A 245 -17.05 -4.47 8.38
N THR A 246 -17.15 -5.04 9.60
CA THR A 246 -16.26 -4.70 10.70
C THR A 246 -14.81 -5.04 10.36
N PRO A 247 -13.83 -4.13 10.58
CA PRO A 247 -12.44 -4.44 10.32
C PRO A 247 -11.94 -5.61 11.16
N THR A 248 -11.19 -6.52 10.55
CA THR A 248 -10.45 -7.54 11.29
C THR A 248 -9.06 -6.99 11.62
N PRO A 249 -8.75 -6.72 12.89
CA PRO A 249 -7.40 -6.35 13.29
C PRO A 249 -6.46 -7.54 13.14
N GLY A 250 -5.26 -7.32 12.64
CA GLY A 250 -4.24 -8.36 12.58
C GLY A 250 -3.04 -8.00 11.73
N LYS A 251 -1.88 -7.97 12.37
CA LYS A 251 -0.59 -7.77 11.69
C LYS A 251 -0.03 -9.09 11.12
N GLY A 252 -0.68 -10.23 11.36
CA GLY A 252 -0.20 -11.59 11.09
C GLY A 252 0.16 -12.34 12.38
N PHE A 253 0.62 -13.59 12.23
CA PHE A 253 0.91 -14.48 13.34
C PHE A 253 2.38 -14.86 13.33
N ARG A 254 3.02 -14.84 14.51
CA ARG A 254 4.40 -15.32 14.64
C ARG A 254 4.44 -16.83 14.41
N ARG A 255 5.47 -17.29 13.74
CA ARG A 255 5.63 -18.71 13.38
C ARG A 255 5.75 -19.66 14.57
N ASN A 256 6.25 -19.15 15.70
CA ASN A 256 6.59 -19.95 16.89
C ASN A 256 5.66 -19.69 18.09
N ASP A 257 4.63 -18.83 17.98
CA ASP A 257 3.77 -18.43 19.11
C ASP A 257 2.51 -19.33 19.28
N GLY A 258 2.55 -20.55 18.75
CA GLY A 258 1.43 -21.50 18.86
C GLY A 258 0.69 -21.73 17.55
N PRO A 259 -0.54 -22.29 17.60
CA PRO A 259 -1.30 -22.61 16.40
C PRO A 259 -1.76 -21.35 15.68
N VAL A 260 -1.49 -21.27 14.37
CA VAL A 260 -1.98 -20.22 13.49
C VAL A 260 -3.46 -20.49 13.17
N PRO A 261 -4.38 -19.53 13.35
CA PRO A 261 -5.79 -19.72 13.00
C PRO A 261 -5.97 -19.97 11.49
N SER A 262 -6.99 -20.71 11.13
CA SER A 262 -7.45 -20.77 9.75
C SER A 262 -8.17 -19.46 9.35
N LEU A 263 -8.39 -19.27 8.05
CA LEU A 263 -9.20 -18.14 7.57
C LEU A 263 -10.60 -18.16 8.19
N LEU A 264 -11.23 -19.34 8.28
CA LEU A 264 -12.56 -19.48 8.88
C LEU A 264 -12.58 -19.15 10.37
N ASP A 265 -11.50 -19.48 11.11
CA ASP A 265 -11.38 -19.07 12.51
C ASP A 265 -11.33 -17.55 12.64
N LEU A 266 -10.63 -16.86 11.74
CA LEU A 266 -10.60 -15.39 11.68
C LEU A 266 -11.99 -14.80 11.39
N LEU A 267 -12.70 -15.34 10.40
CA LEU A 267 -14.02 -14.86 10.00
C LEU A 267 -15.08 -15.11 11.10
N HIS A 268 -15.00 -16.25 11.79
CA HIS A 268 -15.89 -16.60 12.87
C HIS A 268 -15.49 -16.02 14.24
N GLY A 269 -14.30 -15.47 14.39
CA GLY A 269 -13.76 -15.05 15.69
C GLY A 269 -13.57 -16.22 16.65
N ARG A 270 -13.14 -17.41 16.16
CA ARG A 270 -12.94 -18.62 16.96
C ARG A 270 -11.48 -18.83 17.31
N ALA A 271 -11.22 -19.40 18.47
CA ALA A 271 -9.86 -19.76 18.86
C ALA A 271 -9.19 -20.66 17.79
N PRO A 272 -7.89 -20.46 17.47
CA PRO A 272 -6.93 -19.60 18.14
C PRO A 272 -6.96 -18.12 17.71
N ALA A 273 -7.90 -17.68 16.85
CA ALA A 273 -8.07 -16.27 16.55
C ALA A 273 -8.49 -15.50 17.82
N THR A 274 -7.88 -14.32 18.00
CA THR A 274 -8.16 -13.41 19.13
C THR A 274 -9.05 -12.23 18.73
N THR A 275 -9.47 -12.18 17.47
CA THR A 275 -10.34 -11.15 16.92
C THR A 275 -11.80 -11.52 17.12
N PRO A 276 -12.73 -10.54 17.28
CA PRO A 276 -14.14 -10.82 17.28
C PRO A 276 -14.60 -11.38 15.92
N PRO A 277 -15.77 -12.03 15.86
CA PRO A 277 -16.36 -12.43 14.58
C PRO A 277 -16.60 -11.22 13.68
N VAL A 278 -16.50 -11.44 12.37
CA VAL A 278 -16.83 -10.40 11.39
C VAL A 278 -18.32 -10.09 11.45
N GLY A 279 -18.62 -8.82 11.66
CA GLY A 279 -19.98 -8.26 11.70
C GLY A 279 -20.17 -7.17 10.63
N ARG A 280 -21.22 -6.37 10.80
CA ARG A 280 -21.53 -5.20 9.99
C ARG A 280 -21.52 -3.93 10.84
N GLU A 281 -20.99 -2.84 10.28
CA GLU A 281 -20.96 -1.50 10.89
C GLU A 281 -21.55 -0.44 9.97
N GLY A 282 -21.71 -0.74 8.68
CA GLY A 282 -22.15 0.24 7.69
C GLY A 282 -22.96 -0.35 6.55
N VAL A 283 -23.51 0.54 5.73
CA VAL A 283 -24.29 0.20 4.53
C VAL A 283 -23.32 0.01 3.35
N PRO A 284 -23.40 -1.14 2.64
CA PRO A 284 -22.54 -1.39 1.46
C PRO A 284 -22.68 -0.28 0.41
N GLY A 285 -21.55 0.10 -0.18
CA GLY A 285 -21.47 1.12 -1.21
C GLY A 285 -21.40 2.57 -0.71
N ARG A 286 -21.56 2.84 0.59
CA ARG A 286 -21.62 4.21 1.12
C ARG A 286 -20.27 4.78 1.55
N GLU A 287 -19.49 4.02 2.30
CA GLU A 287 -18.27 4.52 2.94
C GLU A 287 -17.07 3.70 2.52
N PHE A 288 -16.03 4.37 2.04
CA PHE A 288 -14.73 3.74 1.78
C PHE A 288 -14.00 3.51 3.10
N ARG A 289 -13.73 2.24 3.42
CA ARG A 289 -12.96 1.85 4.61
C ARG A 289 -11.99 0.73 4.26
N LYS A 290 -10.74 1.06 3.99
CA LYS A 290 -9.71 0.06 3.67
C LYS A 290 -9.49 -0.89 4.84
N ALA A 291 -9.75 -2.19 4.65
CA ALA A 291 -9.58 -3.23 5.67
C ALA A 291 -9.24 -4.58 5.04
N ASN A 292 -8.55 -5.44 5.80
CA ASN A 292 -8.20 -6.79 5.36
C ASN A 292 -9.42 -7.71 5.23
N VAL A 293 -10.44 -7.51 6.05
CA VAL A 293 -11.66 -8.33 6.07
C VAL A 293 -12.28 -8.49 4.69
N HIS A 294 -12.28 -7.44 3.86
CA HIS A 294 -12.84 -7.49 2.51
C HIS A 294 -12.17 -8.57 1.66
N TYR A 295 -10.86 -8.64 1.73
CA TYR A 295 -10.08 -9.64 1.00
C TYR A 295 -10.04 -11.01 1.69
N SER A 296 -10.23 -11.07 3.00
CA SER A 296 -10.49 -12.32 3.71
C SER A 296 -11.79 -12.97 3.23
N VAL A 297 -12.86 -12.18 3.04
CA VAL A 297 -14.13 -12.66 2.47
C VAL A 297 -13.96 -13.05 0.99
N LEU A 298 -13.23 -12.26 0.19
CA LEU A 298 -12.92 -12.62 -1.21
C LEU A 298 -12.11 -13.92 -1.29
N GLN A 299 -11.17 -14.16 -0.39
CA GLN A 299 -10.44 -15.43 -0.32
C GLN A 299 -11.39 -16.62 -0.10
N GLN A 300 -12.31 -16.50 0.85
CA GLN A 300 -13.32 -17.54 1.09
C GLN A 300 -14.25 -17.72 -0.11
N LEU A 301 -14.73 -16.61 -0.67
CA LEU A 301 -15.58 -16.60 -1.86
C LEU A 301 -14.93 -17.34 -3.03
N MET A 302 -13.67 -17.03 -3.34
CA MET A 302 -12.90 -17.69 -4.41
C MET A 302 -12.71 -19.18 -4.13
N THR A 303 -12.45 -19.55 -2.88
CA THR A 303 -12.34 -20.95 -2.45
C THR A 303 -13.65 -21.70 -2.64
N ASP A 304 -14.76 -21.11 -2.23
CA ASP A 304 -16.09 -21.76 -2.33
C ASP A 304 -16.56 -21.87 -3.79
N VAL A 305 -16.37 -20.83 -4.61
CA VAL A 305 -16.71 -20.86 -6.06
C VAL A 305 -15.89 -21.88 -6.84
N SER A 306 -14.64 -22.11 -6.44
CA SER A 306 -13.74 -23.01 -7.16
C SER A 306 -13.67 -24.42 -6.59
N GLY A 307 -14.00 -24.60 -5.31
CA GLY A 307 -13.77 -25.83 -4.55
C GLY A 307 -12.29 -26.15 -4.33
N ARG A 308 -11.39 -25.16 -4.44
CA ARG A 308 -9.93 -25.33 -4.40
C ARG A 308 -9.27 -24.41 -3.37
N PRO A 309 -8.13 -24.80 -2.79
CA PRO A 309 -7.33 -23.89 -1.96
C PRO A 309 -6.98 -22.60 -2.70
N PHE A 310 -7.09 -21.47 -2.01
CA PHE A 310 -6.88 -20.13 -2.59
C PHE A 310 -5.52 -19.98 -3.30
N SER A 311 -4.43 -20.41 -2.65
CA SER A 311 -3.08 -20.30 -3.24
C SER A 311 -2.92 -21.09 -4.54
N GLU A 312 -3.54 -22.27 -4.64
CA GLU A 312 -3.55 -23.08 -5.86
C GLU A 312 -4.39 -22.43 -6.96
N LEU A 313 -5.57 -21.93 -6.60
CA LEU A 313 -6.43 -21.23 -7.53
C LEU A 313 -5.74 -19.99 -8.12
N MET A 314 -5.11 -19.19 -7.28
CA MET A 314 -4.37 -17.99 -7.72
C MET A 314 -3.18 -18.35 -8.60
N ARG A 315 -2.48 -19.45 -8.29
CA ARG A 315 -1.41 -19.94 -9.14
C ARG A 315 -1.92 -20.18 -10.57
N ASP A 316 -3.02 -20.92 -10.72
CA ASP A 316 -3.53 -21.32 -12.04
C ASP A 316 -4.22 -20.15 -12.77
N LEU A 317 -4.95 -19.26 -12.06
CA LEU A 317 -5.67 -18.16 -12.68
C LEU A 317 -4.78 -16.98 -13.08
N VAL A 318 -3.71 -16.73 -12.31
CA VAL A 318 -2.94 -15.48 -12.43
C VAL A 318 -1.45 -15.74 -12.55
N LEU A 319 -0.84 -16.51 -11.61
CA LEU A 319 0.61 -16.58 -11.51
C LEU A 319 1.25 -17.32 -12.68
N GLU A 320 0.76 -18.51 -13.00
CA GLU A 320 1.28 -19.31 -14.13
C GLU A 320 1.02 -18.64 -15.49
N PRO A 321 -0.21 -18.15 -15.80
CA PRO A 321 -0.47 -17.44 -17.06
C PRO A 321 0.43 -16.22 -17.29
N LEU A 322 0.84 -15.53 -16.23
CA LEU A 322 1.73 -14.38 -16.31
C LEU A 322 3.22 -14.74 -16.16
N GLY A 323 3.53 -16.01 -15.97
CA GLY A 323 4.92 -16.49 -15.77
C GLY A 323 5.57 -15.94 -14.49
N LEU A 324 4.79 -15.75 -13.42
CA LEU A 324 5.27 -15.22 -12.13
C LEU A 324 5.86 -16.35 -11.28
N ARG A 325 7.04 -16.83 -11.65
CA ARG A 325 7.67 -18.03 -11.08
C ARG A 325 8.28 -17.84 -9.70
N ALA A 326 8.46 -16.60 -9.29
CA ALA A 326 9.00 -16.22 -7.98
C ALA A 326 7.91 -15.65 -7.05
N THR A 327 6.65 -15.97 -7.34
CA THR A 327 5.49 -15.41 -6.64
C THR A 327 4.59 -16.52 -6.11
N SER A 328 4.14 -16.38 -4.86
CA SER A 328 3.23 -17.35 -4.25
C SER A 328 2.42 -16.76 -3.10
N PHE A 329 1.19 -17.23 -2.92
CA PHE A 329 0.38 -17.02 -1.73
C PHE A 329 0.57 -18.12 -0.67
N ASP A 330 1.27 -19.21 -0.99
CA ASP A 330 1.58 -20.28 -0.02
C ASP A 330 2.53 -19.72 1.06
N GLN A 331 2.10 -19.82 2.31
CA GLN A 331 2.86 -19.29 3.44
C GLN A 331 4.13 -20.11 3.77
N ALA A 332 4.26 -21.31 3.22
CA ALA A 332 5.49 -22.10 3.29
C ALA A 332 6.44 -21.83 2.11
N PHE A 333 6.05 -20.96 1.16
CA PHE A 333 6.87 -20.65 -0.03
C PHE A 333 8.26 -20.12 0.30
N PRO A 334 8.47 -19.20 1.26
CA PRO A 334 9.81 -18.72 1.58
C PRO A 334 10.79 -19.84 1.92
N GLU A 335 10.33 -20.85 2.64
CA GLU A 335 11.16 -21.99 3.10
C GLU A 335 11.37 -23.06 2.02
N ARG A 336 10.39 -23.23 1.13
CA ARG A 336 10.37 -24.33 0.14
C ARG A 336 10.87 -23.93 -1.23
N SER A 337 10.90 -22.61 -1.53
CA SER A 337 11.24 -22.13 -2.87
C SER A 337 12.70 -22.32 -3.26
N GLY A 338 13.60 -22.47 -2.28
CA GLY A 338 15.05 -22.46 -2.49
C GLY A 338 15.61 -21.11 -2.95
N ARG A 339 14.81 -20.04 -2.88
CA ARG A 339 15.21 -18.66 -3.24
C ARG A 339 15.77 -17.90 -2.06
N PRO A 340 16.63 -16.90 -2.28
CA PRO A 340 16.98 -15.95 -1.23
C PRO A 340 15.72 -15.26 -0.69
N VAL A 341 15.60 -15.17 0.64
CA VAL A 341 14.45 -14.55 1.32
C VAL A 341 14.94 -13.36 2.12
N ALA A 342 14.39 -12.19 1.84
CA ALA A 342 14.66 -11.01 2.65
C ALA A 342 13.95 -11.15 4.00
N LEU A 343 14.68 -11.02 5.12
CA LEU A 343 14.11 -11.01 6.46
C LEU A 343 13.59 -9.62 6.80
N GLY A 344 12.46 -9.54 7.52
CA GLY A 344 11.88 -8.27 7.95
C GLY A 344 12.63 -7.63 9.10
N HIS A 345 12.65 -6.29 9.15
CA HIS A 345 13.28 -5.50 10.23
C HIS A 345 12.35 -4.39 10.72
N ASP A 346 12.42 -4.13 12.03
CA ASP A 346 11.67 -3.03 12.67
C ASP A 346 12.26 -1.65 12.32
N GLU A 347 11.69 -0.58 12.88
CA GLU A 347 12.13 0.81 12.65
C GLU A 347 13.57 1.07 13.10
N GLU A 348 14.08 0.30 14.05
CA GLU A 348 15.47 0.39 14.52
C GLU A 348 16.43 -0.49 13.71
N GLY A 349 15.95 -1.19 12.69
CA GLY A 349 16.75 -2.10 11.86
C GLY A 349 17.07 -3.45 12.51
N ARG A 350 16.33 -3.84 13.57
CA ARG A 350 16.48 -5.15 14.20
C ARG A 350 15.60 -6.18 13.49
N PRO A 351 16.08 -7.42 13.30
CA PRO A 351 15.28 -8.46 12.69
C PRO A 351 13.95 -8.70 13.43
N VAL A 352 12.86 -8.81 12.68
CA VAL A 352 11.58 -9.29 13.17
C VAL A 352 11.75 -10.72 13.70
N ASP A 353 11.18 -11.01 14.87
CA ASP A 353 11.25 -12.33 15.48
C ASP A 353 10.67 -13.41 14.55
N GLY A 354 11.49 -14.44 14.25
CA GLY A 354 11.18 -15.45 13.24
C GLY A 354 11.34 -14.99 11.78
N GLY A 355 11.82 -13.76 11.53
CA GLY A 355 12.11 -13.19 10.22
C GLY A 355 10.90 -12.61 9.48
N TRP A 356 9.69 -13.16 9.67
CA TRP A 356 8.42 -12.69 9.08
C TRP A 356 7.20 -13.26 9.81
N LEU A 357 6.03 -12.72 9.51
CA LEU A 357 4.75 -13.19 10.04
C LEU A 357 3.99 -14.03 9.01
N VAL A 358 3.25 -15.04 9.48
CA VAL A 358 2.35 -15.86 8.67
C VAL A 358 0.98 -15.20 8.53
N ARG A 359 0.37 -15.30 7.34
CA ARG A 359 -0.89 -14.65 6.99
C ARG A 359 -1.95 -15.67 6.55
N PRO A 360 -2.90 -16.07 7.42
CA PRO A 360 -4.05 -16.88 7.00
C PRO A 360 -4.95 -16.17 5.99
N ASP A 361 -5.06 -14.83 6.11
CA ASP A 361 -5.72 -13.92 5.17
C ASP A 361 -4.80 -13.62 3.96
N GLN A 362 -4.44 -14.68 3.24
CA GLN A 362 -3.48 -14.64 2.14
C GLN A 362 -3.85 -13.61 1.07
N ALA A 363 -5.12 -13.56 0.68
CA ALA A 363 -5.64 -12.61 -0.31
C ALA A 363 -5.45 -11.15 0.11
N ALA A 364 -5.50 -10.88 1.42
CA ALA A 364 -5.35 -9.54 1.95
C ALA A 364 -3.88 -9.11 2.09
N ALA A 365 -2.98 -10.05 2.49
CA ALA A 365 -1.63 -9.66 2.86
C ALA A 365 -0.59 -10.79 2.83
N GLY A 366 -0.84 -11.93 2.17
CA GLY A 366 0.02 -13.12 2.27
C GLY A 366 0.95 -13.37 1.08
N LEU A 367 1.11 -12.42 0.15
CA LEU A 367 1.90 -12.61 -1.05
C LEU A 367 3.41 -12.49 -0.79
N TRP A 368 4.16 -13.43 -1.35
CA TRP A 368 5.61 -13.42 -1.49
C TRP A 368 5.97 -13.27 -2.96
N THR A 369 6.92 -12.38 -3.29
CA THR A 369 7.23 -12.09 -4.70
C THR A 369 8.57 -11.37 -4.87
N THR A 370 8.96 -11.11 -6.11
CA THR A 370 10.09 -10.26 -6.51
C THR A 370 9.60 -8.98 -7.19
N ALA A 371 10.46 -7.98 -7.31
CA ALA A 371 10.14 -6.74 -8.02
C ALA A 371 9.85 -6.98 -9.50
N ALA A 372 10.59 -7.90 -10.14
CA ALA A 372 10.37 -8.25 -11.54
C ALA A 372 8.99 -8.85 -11.81
N ASP A 373 8.52 -9.74 -10.93
CA ASP A 373 7.20 -10.34 -11.09
C ASP A 373 6.08 -9.32 -10.85
N LEU A 374 6.23 -8.40 -9.89
CA LEU A 374 5.26 -7.30 -9.71
C LEU A 374 5.25 -6.32 -10.89
N ALA A 375 6.39 -6.05 -11.51
CA ALA A 375 6.45 -5.23 -12.73
C ALA A 375 5.66 -5.89 -13.87
N LYS A 376 5.77 -7.22 -14.04
CA LYS A 376 4.94 -7.96 -15.03
C LYS A 376 3.45 -7.83 -14.74
N VAL A 377 3.04 -7.86 -13.44
CA VAL A 377 1.64 -7.64 -13.05
C VAL A 377 1.17 -6.26 -13.47
N ALA A 378 1.94 -5.21 -13.17
CA ALA A 378 1.59 -3.84 -13.55
C ALA A 378 1.48 -3.69 -15.08
N LEU A 379 2.42 -4.25 -15.83
CA LEU A 379 2.41 -4.28 -17.29
C LEU A 379 1.21 -5.04 -17.84
N GLU A 380 0.81 -6.16 -17.21
CA GLU A 380 -0.37 -6.91 -17.63
C GLU A 380 -1.67 -6.15 -17.42
N ILE A 381 -1.83 -5.48 -16.27
CA ILE A 381 -3.00 -4.62 -16.03
C ILE A 381 -3.09 -3.53 -17.10
N ARG A 382 -1.96 -2.89 -17.41
CA ARG A 382 -1.87 -1.91 -18.50
C ARG A 382 -2.28 -2.51 -19.85
N ARG A 383 -1.72 -3.68 -20.20
CA ARG A 383 -2.04 -4.39 -21.44
C ARG A 383 -3.53 -4.69 -21.55
N SER A 384 -4.11 -5.24 -20.49
CA SER A 384 -5.54 -5.55 -20.40
C SER A 384 -6.39 -4.28 -20.60
N ALA A 385 -6.08 -3.20 -19.88
CA ALA A 385 -6.83 -1.93 -19.96
C ALA A 385 -6.75 -1.26 -21.34
N LEU A 386 -5.63 -1.41 -22.04
CA LEU A 386 -5.43 -0.97 -23.42
C LEU A 386 -6.07 -1.94 -24.44
N GLY A 387 -6.60 -3.08 -24.04
CA GLY A 387 -7.23 -4.07 -24.89
C GLY A 387 -6.26 -4.79 -25.81
N ARG A 388 -5.04 -5.04 -25.36
CA ARG A 388 -4.03 -5.79 -26.14
C ARG A 388 -4.41 -7.26 -26.26
N PRO A 389 -4.07 -7.93 -27.37
CA PRO A 389 -4.34 -9.36 -27.54
C PRO A 389 -3.66 -10.21 -26.46
N LEU A 390 -4.27 -11.33 -26.11
CA LEU A 390 -3.77 -12.30 -25.12
C LEU A 390 -3.55 -11.73 -23.74
N SER A 391 -4.27 -10.68 -23.37
CA SER A 391 -4.28 -10.14 -22.01
C SER A 391 -5.07 -11.05 -21.06
N LEU A 392 -4.70 -11.02 -19.77
CA LEU A 392 -5.32 -11.83 -18.73
C LEU A 392 -6.81 -11.49 -18.55
N LEU A 393 -7.13 -10.20 -18.52
CA LEU A 393 -8.49 -9.68 -18.40
C LEU A 393 -9.00 -9.11 -19.71
N SER A 394 -10.32 -9.14 -19.89
CA SER A 394 -10.97 -8.37 -20.94
C SER A 394 -10.72 -6.87 -20.72
N ARG A 395 -10.69 -6.10 -21.82
CA ARG A 395 -10.54 -4.64 -21.74
C ARG A 395 -11.60 -4.00 -20.83
N LYS A 396 -12.84 -4.46 -20.94
CA LYS A 396 -13.96 -3.94 -20.11
C LYS A 396 -13.68 -4.14 -18.62
N THR A 397 -13.26 -5.33 -18.24
CA THR A 397 -13.01 -5.69 -16.83
C THR A 397 -11.77 -4.98 -16.28
N ALA A 398 -10.69 -4.86 -17.08
CA ALA A 398 -9.51 -4.11 -16.68
C ALA A 398 -9.81 -2.60 -16.53
N GLN A 399 -10.66 -2.03 -17.39
CA GLN A 399 -11.11 -0.64 -17.24
C GLN A 399 -11.98 -0.45 -15.98
N LEU A 400 -12.83 -1.42 -15.62
CA LEU A 400 -13.53 -1.41 -14.34
C LEU A 400 -12.58 -1.47 -13.13
N MET A 401 -11.50 -2.25 -13.24
CA MET A 401 -10.47 -2.30 -12.20
C MET A 401 -9.83 -0.92 -11.97
N LEU A 402 -9.58 -0.18 -13.05
CA LEU A 402 -8.97 1.15 -13.03
C LEU A 402 -9.97 2.31 -12.90
N ALA A 403 -11.25 2.03 -12.73
CA ALA A 403 -12.28 3.05 -12.51
C ALA A 403 -12.49 3.22 -10.99
N PRO A 404 -12.02 4.35 -10.38
CA PRO A 404 -12.29 4.60 -8.98
C PRO A 404 -13.80 4.85 -8.78
N SER A 405 -14.32 4.52 -7.60
CA SER A 405 -15.66 4.95 -7.19
C SER A 405 -15.69 6.48 -7.07
N SER A 406 -16.85 7.10 -7.30
CA SER A 406 -17.02 8.56 -7.46
C SER A 406 -16.37 9.41 -6.35
N ASP A 407 -16.19 8.86 -5.17
CA ASP A 407 -15.67 9.58 -3.99
C ASP A 407 -14.34 9.00 -3.47
N SER A 408 -13.68 8.13 -4.25
CA SER A 408 -12.40 7.54 -3.86
C SER A 408 -11.42 7.50 -5.04
N PHE A 409 -10.14 7.37 -4.73
CA PHE A 409 -9.05 7.08 -5.69
C PHE A 409 -8.76 5.56 -5.72
N TYR A 410 -9.69 4.71 -5.24
CA TYR A 410 -9.54 3.26 -5.19
C TYR A 410 -10.54 2.60 -6.15
N GLY A 411 -10.00 1.89 -7.13
CA GLY A 411 -10.75 1.06 -8.05
C GLY A 411 -11.02 -0.34 -7.46
N LEU A 412 -11.13 -1.34 -8.31
CA LEU A 412 -11.32 -2.71 -7.84
C LEU A 412 -9.96 -3.36 -7.51
N GLY A 413 -9.48 -3.15 -6.29
CA GLY A 413 -8.22 -3.72 -5.80
C GLY A 413 -6.97 -2.95 -6.19
N THR A 414 -7.09 -1.75 -6.67
CA THR A 414 -5.96 -0.91 -7.06
C THR A 414 -6.19 0.55 -6.67
N VAL A 415 -5.11 1.24 -6.31
CA VAL A 415 -5.10 2.70 -6.19
C VAL A 415 -5.02 3.27 -7.59
N VAL A 416 -5.81 4.28 -7.89
CA VAL A 416 -5.86 4.93 -9.20
C VAL A 416 -5.82 6.44 -9.02
N ASP A 417 -4.83 7.07 -9.63
CA ASP A 417 -4.75 8.51 -9.76
C ASP A 417 -5.04 8.93 -11.20
N ALA A 418 -6.17 9.57 -11.42
CA ALA A 418 -6.63 10.06 -12.71
C ALA A 418 -6.76 11.59 -12.74
N THR A 419 -6.00 12.29 -11.88
CA THR A 419 -6.09 13.76 -11.75
C THR A 419 -5.44 14.52 -12.91
N ASN A 420 -4.52 13.89 -13.60
CA ASN A 420 -3.83 14.44 -14.77
C ASN A 420 -4.29 13.71 -16.05
N ASP A 421 -3.84 14.18 -17.20
CA ASP A 421 -4.06 13.50 -18.48
C ASP A 421 -3.46 12.08 -18.52
N GLU A 422 -2.60 11.73 -17.58
CA GLU A 422 -1.97 10.43 -17.38
C GLU A 422 -2.55 9.72 -16.16
N VAL A 423 -3.17 8.57 -16.36
CA VAL A 423 -3.68 7.73 -15.28
C VAL A 423 -2.53 6.95 -14.66
N GLN A 424 -2.28 7.18 -13.38
CA GLN A 424 -1.38 6.34 -12.57
C GLN A 424 -2.19 5.29 -11.82
N PHE A 425 -1.67 4.08 -11.73
CA PHE A 425 -2.28 3.02 -10.94
C PHE A 425 -1.22 2.16 -10.25
N GLY A 426 -1.62 1.53 -9.16
CA GLY A 426 -0.71 0.68 -8.41
C GLY A 426 -1.24 0.33 -7.02
N HIS A 427 -0.36 -0.09 -6.16
CA HIS A 427 -0.68 -0.38 -4.78
C HIS A 427 0.57 -0.31 -3.90
N ALA A 428 0.37 -0.10 -2.61
CA ALA A 428 1.43 -0.18 -1.60
C ALA A 428 1.12 -1.26 -0.56
N GLY A 429 2.16 -1.76 0.09
CA GLY A 429 2.06 -2.72 1.16
C GLY A 429 3.09 -2.50 2.23
N SER A 430 2.66 -2.57 3.51
CA SER A 430 3.50 -2.35 4.69
C SER A 430 3.24 -3.49 5.69
N PRO A 431 3.67 -4.73 5.37
CA PRO A 431 3.65 -5.79 6.36
C PRO A 431 4.75 -5.55 7.38
N VAL A 432 4.62 -6.12 8.57
CA VAL A 432 5.63 -5.97 9.63
C VAL A 432 7.02 -6.31 9.09
N GLY A 433 7.93 -5.37 9.18
CA GLY A 433 9.32 -5.51 8.76
C GLY A 433 9.60 -5.21 7.28
N TYR A 434 8.62 -4.76 6.49
CA TYR A 434 8.82 -4.50 5.05
C TYR A 434 8.03 -3.30 4.56
N GLN A 435 8.48 -2.71 3.45
CA GLN A 435 7.71 -1.77 2.64
C GLN A 435 7.77 -2.18 1.17
N ALA A 436 6.65 -2.02 0.47
CA ALA A 436 6.53 -2.39 -0.93
C ALA A 436 5.62 -1.40 -1.66
N VAL A 437 6.05 -0.98 -2.85
CA VAL A 437 5.27 -0.12 -3.75
C VAL A 437 5.38 -0.66 -5.17
N SER A 438 4.27 -0.63 -5.90
CA SER A 438 4.21 -0.83 -7.35
C SER A 438 3.41 0.31 -7.93
N LEU A 439 3.98 1.02 -8.91
CA LEU A 439 3.37 2.15 -9.61
C LEU A 439 3.56 1.98 -11.11
N CYS A 440 2.53 2.27 -11.90
CA CYS A 440 2.60 2.27 -13.35
C CYS A 440 1.69 3.35 -13.94
N HIS A 441 2.16 3.97 -15.02
CA HIS A 441 1.42 4.92 -15.83
C HIS A 441 0.70 4.21 -16.98
N LEU A 442 -0.58 4.46 -17.14
CA LEU A 442 -1.39 3.73 -18.12
C LEU A 442 -0.97 4.05 -19.56
N ARG A 443 -0.73 5.32 -19.86
CA ARG A 443 -0.47 5.78 -21.24
C ARG A 443 1.01 5.63 -21.61
N SER A 444 1.90 6.27 -20.88
CA SER A 444 3.34 6.19 -21.13
C SER A 444 3.87 4.77 -20.90
N GLY A 445 3.37 4.06 -19.92
CA GLY A 445 3.86 2.75 -19.50
C GLY A 445 5.09 2.82 -18.62
N ASP A 446 5.45 4.00 -18.15
CA ASP A 446 6.54 4.17 -17.19
C ASP A 446 6.08 3.77 -15.79
N GLY A 447 7.02 3.35 -14.97
CA GLY A 447 6.70 2.93 -13.61
C GLY A 447 7.86 2.29 -12.89
N PHE A 448 7.63 1.91 -11.65
CA PHE A 448 8.63 1.19 -10.87
C PHE A 448 7.97 0.29 -9.82
N VAL A 449 8.74 -0.67 -9.36
CA VAL A 449 8.46 -1.46 -8.17
C VAL A 449 9.63 -1.31 -7.21
N ALA A 450 9.34 -1.02 -5.95
CA ALA A 450 10.34 -0.96 -4.89
C ALA A 450 9.92 -1.85 -3.73
N LEU A 451 10.80 -2.75 -3.31
CA LEU A 451 10.62 -3.67 -2.19
C LEU A 451 11.77 -3.46 -1.21
N THR A 452 11.47 -3.29 0.07
CA THR A 452 12.47 -3.13 1.13
C THR A 452 12.19 -4.06 2.30
N ASN A 453 13.21 -4.45 3.03
CA ASN A 453 13.09 -5.34 4.19
C ASN A 453 13.25 -4.61 5.54
N GLY A 454 12.70 -3.41 5.65
CA GLY A 454 12.65 -2.62 6.89
C GLY A 454 11.36 -1.80 6.99
N GLU A 455 10.86 -1.56 8.21
CA GLU A 455 9.68 -0.71 8.44
C GLU A 455 9.94 0.75 8.04
N ALA A 456 11.17 1.25 8.20
CA ALA A 456 11.60 2.56 7.70
C ALA A 456 11.80 2.62 6.17
N GLY A 457 11.50 1.55 5.46
CA GLY A 457 11.66 1.46 4.00
C GLY A 457 10.79 2.43 3.19
N LYS A 458 9.78 3.08 3.80
CA LYS A 458 8.98 4.13 3.15
C LYS A 458 9.86 5.27 2.63
N ASP A 459 10.86 5.69 3.44
CA ASP A 459 11.76 6.78 3.09
C ASP A 459 12.74 6.37 1.98
N VAL A 460 13.19 5.11 1.98
CA VAL A 460 13.97 4.54 0.88
C VAL A 460 13.15 4.49 -0.42
N VAL A 461 11.85 4.18 -0.35
CA VAL A 461 10.96 4.21 -1.53
C VAL A 461 10.84 5.64 -2.07
N ALA A 462 10.78 6.65 -1.21
CA ALA A 462 10.77 8.05 -1.64
C ALA A 462 12.09 8.44 -2.35
N ASP A 463 13.23 8.07 -1.79
CA ASP A 463 14.55 8.30 -2.42
C ASP A 463 14.66 7.58 -3.78
N ILE A 464 14.12 6.35 -3.92
CA ILE A 464 14.05 5.61 -5.19
C ILE A 464 13.27 6.40 -6.23
N ALA A 465 12.12 6.87 -5.86
CA ALA A 465 11.23 7.58 -6.76
C ALA A 465 11.83 8.93 -7.19
N GLU A 466 12.52 9.66 -6.30
CA GLU A 466 13.26 10.87 -6.65
C GLU A 466 14.39 10.53 -7.65
N ALA A 467 15.17 9.49 -7.40
CA ALA A 467 16.26 9.06 -8.28
C ALA A 467 15.79 8.66 -9.69
N LEU A 468 14.57 8.11 -9.79
CA LEU A 468 13.95 7.70 -11.07
C LEU A 468 13.20 8.85 -11.77
N GLY A 469 13.16 10.06 -11.19
CA GLY A 469 12.43 11.20 -11.76
C GLY A 469 10.90 11.08 -11.64
N HIS A 470 10.41 10.13 -10.87
CA HIS A 470 8.99 10.02 -10.49
C HIS A 470 8.64 10.93 -9.29
N GLY A 471 9.63 11.65 -8.73
CA GLY A 471 9.44 12.73 -7.78
C GLY A 471 8.97 14.00 -8.48
N ALA A 472 8.32 14.91 -7.75
CA ALA A 472 8.04 16.24 -8.27
C ALA A 472 9.36 16.88 -8.74
N ARG A 473 9.42 17.34 -10.00
CA ARG A 473 10.62 17.96 -10.57
C ARG A 473 11.00 19.15 -9.69
N ARG A 474 12.14 19.08 -9.00
CA ARG A 474 12.74 20.25 -8.37
C ARG A 474 13.11 21.22 -9.50
N SER A 475 12.48 22.38 -9.53
CA SER A 475 12.94 23.52 -10.33
C SER A 475 14.38 23.82 -9.89
N SER A 476 15.36 23.61 -10.76
CA SER A 476 16.73 24.01 -10.55
C SER A 476 16.76 25.50 -10.18
N PRO A 477 17.43 25.93 -9.08
CA PRO A 477 17.55 27.33 -8.76
C PRO A 477 18.29 28.02 -9.90
N GLY A 478 17.57 28.89 -10.62
CA GLY A 478 18.14 29.70 -11.67
C GLY A 478 19.31 30.50 -11.12
N LEU A 479 20.50 30.25 -11.68
CA LEU A 479 21.67 31.11 -11.54
C LEU A 479 21.31 32.50 -12.05
N HIS A 480 20.89 33.38 -11.16
CA HIS A 480 20.91 34.81 -11.46
C HIS A 480 22.37 35.28 -11.52
N GLY A 481 22.91 35.25 -12.73
CA GLY A 481 24.11 35.98 -13.06
C GLY A 481 23.89 37.47 -12.86
N ARG A 482 24.69 38.08 -11.99
CA ARG A 482 24.86 39.51 -11.93
C ARG A 482 25.58 39.94 -13.22
N GLY A 483 25.02 40.87 -13.93
CA GLY A 483 25.61 41.64 -14.97
C GLY A 483 24.83 42.94 -15.09
#